data_fb5ffd279f9e06b8ed1d8ba4fd7ab1a6
#
_entry.id   fb5ffd279f9e06b8ed1d8ba4fd7ab1a6
#
_cell.length_a   1.000
_cell.length_b   1.000
_cell.length_c   1.000
_cell.angle_alpha   90.00
_cell.angle_beta   90.00
_cell.angle_gamma   90.00
#
_symmetry.space_group_name_H-M   'P 1'
#
loop_
_entity.id
_entity.type
_entity.pdbx_description
1 polymer ?
#
loop_
_entity_poly.entity_id
_entity_poly.type
_entity_poly.pdbx_seq_one_letter_code
_entity_poly.pdbx_strand_id
1 'polypeptide(L)'
;MQLTLCRLRNHQWCFLLFNVILFHALLFGADFVEEYLLQPTPGIYTDTTVVTVREKARKLDLTNSRENVSRFYPVTNPGRMYKQNLFILVLVFSSAPNTTQRDAVRRTWANQTQVQGFPAKTLFFLGSTQTSRGQDNVLKESKLYGDIVQGNAVSDASQWSPTEKTALALRWVVAFCSVARFVLLTQDKVYVNIQAIGSYLLGLHRHPDDLYLGRVIQRDSPDRDPNSPGYLPPSLYPNKYLPEYCDQTAYVLSQDVVRKVYIASAEVHAAVPADVFVGLCAQKAGVAPTHSARFSGEKHIQYNACCYRYLFSSAGMDSKELERVWKDMEQKDKNCSLFKTYSGLVMCKALTYLHKLTNSWD
;
A
#
# COMPACT_ATOMS: atom_id res chain seq x y z
N MET A 1 -19.12 -24.31 -37.76
CA MET A 1 -17.86 -25.08 -37.79
C MET A 1 -17.78 -25.84 -36.48
N GLN A 2 -18.25 -27.11 -36.49
CA GLN A 2 -18.15 -27.98 -35.32
C GLN A 2 -16.68 -28.39 -35.16
N LEU A 3 -16.07 -27.94 -34.08
CA LEU A 3 -14.77 -28.44 -33.63
C LEU A 3 -14.99 -29.89 -33.19
N THR A 4 -14.62 -30.85 -34.03
CA THR A 4 -14.45 -32.26 -33.66
C THR A 4 -13.37 -32.32 -32.60
N LEU A 5 -13.78 -32.44 -31.31
CA LEU A 5 -12.88 -32.81 -30.23
C LEU A 5 -12.29 -34.19 -30.59
N CYS A 6 -11.05 -34.18 -31.09
CA CYS A 6 -10.28 -35.36 -31.41
C CYS A 6 -10.30 -36.36 -30.26
N ARG A 7 -10.47 -37.64 -30.56
CA ARG A 7 -10.24 -38.77 -29.64
C ARG A 7 -8.77 -38.79 -29.20
N LEU A 8 -8.46 -37.96 -28.19
CA LEU A 8 -7.16 -38.02 -27.57
C LEU A 8 -7.04 -39.31 -26.75
N ARG A 9 -5.95 -40.03 -26.93
CA ARG A 9 -5.64 -41.22 -26.09
C ARG A 9 -5.42 -40.80 -24.65
N ASN A 10 -5.69 -41.68 -23.68
CA ASN A 10 -5.63 -41.33 -22.24
C ASN A 10 -4.30 -40.67 -21.84
N HIS A 11 -3.17 -41.09 -22.40
CA HIS A 11 -1.87 -40.47 -22.10
C HIS A 11 -1.72 -39.02 -22.66
N GLN A 12 -2.41 -38.72 -23.77
CA GLN A 12 -2.44 -37.35 -24.32
C GLN A 12 -3.28 -36.43 -23.44
N TRP A 13 -4.38 -36.93 -22.87
CA TRP A 13 -5.15 -36.18 -21.85
C TRP A 13 -4.34 -35.96 -20.59
N CYS A 14 -3.62 -36.96 -20.07
CA CYS A 14 -2.72 -36.81 -18.93
C CYS A 14 -1.63 -35.77 -19.19
N PHE A 15 -1.00 -35.80 -20.38
CA PHE A 15 -0.01 -34.82 -20.76
C PHE A 15 -0.59 -33.39 -20.83
N LEU A 16 -1.77 -33.21 -21.42
CA LEU A 16 -2.45 -31.94 -21.53
C LEU A 16 -2.84 -31.40 -20.13
N LEU A 17 -3.41 -32.24 -19.27
CA LEU A 17 -3.72 -31.88 -17.88
C LEU A 17 -2.48 -31.52 -17.10
N PHE A 18 -1.39 -32.28 -17.25
CA PHE A 18 -0.12 -31.95 -16.59
C PHE A 18 0.40 -30.56 -17.01
N ASN A 19 0.38 -30.24 -18.30
CA ASN A 19 0.81 -28.93 -18.79
C ASN A 19 -0.11 -27.80 -18.31
N VAL A 20 -1.42 -28.03 -18.24
CA VAL A 20 -2.37 -27.05 -17.67
C VAL A 20 -2.09 -26.81 -16.17
N ILE A 21 -1.89 -27.89 -15.40
CA ILE A 21 -1.54 -27.79 -13.98
C ILE A 21 -0.20 -27.07 -13.80
N LEU A 22 0.82 -27.45 -14.59
CA LEU A 22 2.14 -26.82 -14.54
C LEU A 22 2.05 -25.32 -14.88
N PHE A 23 1.31 -24.97 -15.92
CA PHE A 23 1.07 -23.57 -16.30
C PHE A 23 0.41 -22.77 -15.16
N HIS A 24 -0.60 -23.34 -14.50
CA HIS A 24 -1.25 -22.70 -13.36
C HIS A 24 -0.32 -22.59 -12.15
N ALA A 25 0.46 -23.62 -11.88
CA ALA A 25 1.45 -23.60 -10.81
C ALA A 25 2.53 -22.52 -11.03
N LEU A 26 2.96 -22.32 -12.27
CA LEU A 26 3.92 -21.26 -12.63
C LEU A 26 3.32 -19.85 -12.48
N LEU A 27 2.05 -19.66 -12.84
CA LEU A 27 1.40 -18.35 -12.78
C LEU A 27 0.91 -17.95 -11.38
N PHE A 28 0.38 -18.92 -10.62
CA PHE A 28 -0.32 -18.66 -9.37
C PHE A 28 0.29 -19.36 -8.15
N GLY A 29 1.22 -20.30 -8.37
CA GLY A 29 1.78 -21.12 -7.29
C GLY A 29 2.47 -20.30 -6.22
N ALA A 30 3.25 -19.28 -6.61
CA ALA A 30 3.90 -18.38 -5.66
C ALA A 30 2.87 -17.62 -4.82
N ASP A 31 1.86 -17.02 -5.47
CA ASP A 31 0.80 -16.30 -4.77
C ASP A 31 -0.02 -17.21 -3.85
N PHE A 32 -0.27 -18.47 -4.27
CA PHE A 32 -0.98 -19.45 -3.45
C PHE A 32 -0.16 -19.83 -2.20
N VAL A 33 1.13 -20.08 -2.38
CA VAL A 33 2.02 -20.40 -1.27
C VAL A 33 2.11 -19.20 -0.29
N GLU A 34 2.30 -17.98 -0.81
CA GLU A 34 2.36 -16.78 -0.01
C GLU A 34 1.04 -16.49 0.72
N GLU A 35 -0.11 -16.69 0.08
CA GLU A 35 -1.42 -16.33 0.64
C GLU A 35 -1.97 -17.39 1.61
N TYR A 36 -1.68 -18.68 1.41
CA TYR A 36 -2.29 -19.76 2.18
C TYR A 36 -1.31 -20.55 3.05
N LEU A 37 -0.05 -20.71 2.64
CA LEU A 37 0.90 -21.54 3.37
C LEU A 37 1.90 -20.73 4.22
N LEU A 38 2.19 -19.50 3.86
CA LEU A 38 3.15 -18.65 4.57
C LEU A 38 2.47 -17.57 5.43
N GLN A 39 1.20 -17.76 5.80
CA GLN A 39 0.55 -16.82 6.71
C GLN A 39 1.18 -16.89 8.11
N PRO A 40 1.52 -15.74 8.72
CA PRO A 40 2.07 -15.72 10.05
C PRO A 40 1.06 -16.26 11.06
N THR A 41 1.51 -17.16 11.93
CA THR A 41 0.69 -17.62 13.06
C THR A 41 0.54 -16.48 14.08
N PRO A 42 -0.68 -16.20 14.58
CA PRO A 42 -0.86 -15.24 15.66
C PRO A 42 0.02 -15.59 16.84
N GLY A 43 1.01 -14.74 17.15
CA GLY A 43 1.92 -14.97 18.27
C GLY A 43 1.24 -14.70 19.61
N ILE A 44 1.50 -15.54 20.62
CA ILE A 44 1.20 -15.23 22.03
C ILE A 44 2.29 -14.25 22.49
N TYR A 45 1.91 -12.99 22.67
CA TYR A 45 2.87 -11.93 23.04
C TYR A 45 3.14 -11.98 24.55
N THR A 46 4.23 -12.62 24.93
CA THR A 46 4.75 -12.63 26.31
C THR A 46 5.85 -11.60 26.53
N ASP A 47 6.32 -10.94 25.46
CA ASP A 47 7.35 -9.91 25.51
C ASP A 47 6.81 -8.64 26.20
N THR A 48 7.47 -8.22 27.27
CA THR A 48 7.15 -7.01 28.04
C THR A 48 7.20 -5.75 27.19
N THR A 49 8.07 -5.69 26.16
CA THR A 49 8.19 -4.58 25.22
C THR A 49 6.92 -4.45 24.39
N VAL A 50 6.44 -5.57 23.84
CA VAL A 50 5.19 -5.61 23.06
C VAL A 50 4.00 -5.15 23.90
N VAL A 51 3.87 -5.67 25.12
CA VAL A 51 2.79 -5.28 26.04
C VAL A 51 2.84 -3.79 26.33
N THR A 52 4.04 -3.26 26.60
CA THR A 52 4.23 -1.82 26.89
C THR A 52 3.86 -0.94 25.71
N VAL A 53 4.27 -1.27 24.48
CA VAL A 53 3.92 -0.53 23.26
C VAL A 53 2.41 -0.53 23.03
N ARG A 54 1.76 -1.69 23.15
CA ARG A 54 0.31 -1.83 23.00
C ARG A 54 -0.48 -1.01 24.03
N GLU A 55 -0.04 -1.03 25.27
CA GLU A 55 -0.68 -0.29 26.34
C GLU A 55 -0.53 1.22 26.17
N LYS A 56 0.67 1.71 25.81
CA LYS A 56 0.90 3.11 25.44
C LYS A 56 0.05 3.53 24.26
N ALA A 57 -0.05 2.69 23.21
CA ALA A 57 -0.86 2.97 22.03
C ALA A 57 -2.35 3.08 22.33
N ARG A 58 -2.87 2.24 23.24
CA ARG A 58 -4.28 2.28 23.69
C ARG A 58 -4.59 3.54 24.50
N LYS A 59 -3.67 3.98 25.37
CA LYS A 59 -3.81 5.16 26.21
C LYS A 59 -3.48 6.47 25.48
N LEU A 60 -3.02 6.40 24.22
CA LEU A 60 -2.56 7.55 23.47
C LEU A 60 -3.72 8.50 23.15
N ASP A 61 -3.69 9.68 23.77
CA ASP A 61 -4.55 10.81 23.46
C ASP A 61 -3.71 12.02 23.03
N LEU A 62 -3.81 12.39 21.75
CA LEU A 62 -3.14 13.56 21.19
C LEU A 62 -4.08 14.75 21.02
N THR A 63 -5.31 14.68 21.53
CA THR A 63 -6.27 15.79 21.40
C THR A 63 -5.74 17.06 22.04
N ASN A 64 -5.09 16.97 23.19
CA ASN A 64 -4.50 18.07 23.93
C ASN A 64 -3.15 18.55 23.38
N SER A 65 -2.53 17.78 22.48
CA SER A 65 -1.21 18.09 21.91
C SER A 65 -1.28 18.55 20.44
N ARG A 66 -2.49 18.74 19.89
CA ARG A 66 -2.68 19.10 18.47
C ARG A 66 -2.00 20.38 18.05
N GLU A 67 -2.03 21.41 18.89
CA GLU A 67 -1.36 22.69 18.61
C GLU A 67 0.15 22.52 18.48
N ASN A 68 0.76 21.75 19.38
CA ASN A 68 2.19 21.43 19.32
C ASN A 68 2.56 20.56 18.13
N VAL A 69 1.65 19.70 17.68
CA VAL A 69 1.85 18.85 16.51
C VAL A 69 1.63 19.62 15.21
N SER A 70 0.68 20.56 15.18
CA SER A 70 0.33 21.33 13.97
C SER A 70 1.50 22.11 13.38
N ARG A 71 2.47 22.56 14.21
CA ARG A 71 3.68 23.27 13.75
C ARG A 71 4.53 22.47 12.76
N PHE A 72 4.43 21.14 12.77
CA PHE A 72 5.14 20.29 11.83
C PHE A 72 4.43 20.15 10.47
N TYR A 73 3.25 20.75 10.32
CA TYR A 73 2.44 20.64 9.11
C TYR A 73 2.01 22.03 8.63
N PRO A 74 2.83 22.72 7.83
CA PRO A 74 2.52 24.08 7.35
C PRO A 74 1.27 24.13 6.46
N VAL A 75 0.89 22.99 5.86
CA VAL A 75 -0.35 22.83 5.12
C VAL A 75 -1.10 21.63 5.67
N THR A 76 -2.13 21.90 6.45
CA THR A 76 -3.09 20.89 6.94
C THR A 76 -4.47 21.33 6.54
N ASN A 77 -4.86 21.03 5.32
CA ASN A 77 -6.09 21.60 4.80
C ASN A 77 -7.34 20.69 4.88
N PRO A 78 -7.30 19.44 5.32
CA PRO A 78 -8.53 18.68 5.49
C PRO A 78 -9.25 19.08 6.79
N GLY A 79 -9.76 20.31 6.83
CA GLY A 79 -10.41 20.86 8.00
C GLY A 79 -11.43 19.90 8.64
N ARG A 80 -11.35 19.71 9.96
CA ARG A 80 -12.32 19.01 10.80
C ARG A 80 -12.56 17.53 10.51
N MET A 81 -11.60 16.79 9.88
CA MET A 81 -11.74 15.35 9.63
C MET A 81 -11.93 14.52 10.91
N TYR A 82 -11.49 15.02 12.05
CA TYR A 82 -11.63 14.37 13.36
C TYR A 82 -13.09 14.27 13.87
N LYS A 83 -14.05 14.85 13.16
CA LYS A 83 -15.50 14.80 13.52
C LYS A 83 -16.31 13.84 12.66
N GLN A 84 -15.76 13.26 11.61
CA GLN A 84 -16.46 12.39 10.68
C GLN A 84 -16.06 10.94 10.89
N ASN A 85 -17.04 10.03 11.05
CA ASN A 85 -16.78 8.60 11.02
C ASN A 85 -16.27 8.22 9.62
N LEU A 86 -14.96 8.03 9.49
CA LEU A 86 -14.32 7.69 8.24
C LEU A 86 -14.02 6.18 8.20
N PHE A 87 -14.53 5.49 7.18
CA PHE A 87 -14.26 4.07 7.03
C PHE A 87 -12.82 3.84 6.57
N ILE A 88 -12.39 4.52 5.51
CA ILE A 88 -11.03 4.43 5.00
C ILE A 88 -10.45 5.81 4.68
N LEU A 89 -9.27 6.08 5.22
CA LEU A 89 -8.43 7.18 4.81
C LEU A 89 -7.37 6.66 3.85
N VAL A 90 -7.25 7.27 2.68
CA VAL A 90 -6.17 6.99 1.74
C VAL A 90 -5.16 8.12 1.78
N LEU A 91 -3.92 7.81 2.15
CA LEU A 91 -2.79 8.73 2.10
C LEU A 91 -1.91 8.40 0.89
N VAL A 92 -1.85 9.33 -0.05
CA VAL A 92 -1.04 9.20 -1.26
C VAL A 92 0.25 9.99 -1.09
N PHE A 93 1.36 9.29 -0.96
CA PHE A 93 2.68 9.93 -0.96
C PHE A 93 3.00 10.48 -2.34
N SER A 94 3.30 11.77 -2.40
CA SER A 94 3.63 12.48 -3.63
C SER A 94 4.79 13.45 -3.39
N SER A 95 5.32 13.99 -4.47
CA SER A 95 6.31 15.07 -4.46
C SER A 95 5.69 16.37 -4.95
N ALA A 96 6.17 17.51 -4.44
CA ALA A 96 5.62 18.81 -4.81
C ALA A 96 5.54 19.06 -6.34
N PRO A 97 6.54 18.68 -7.16
CA PRO A 97 6.48 18.86 -8.62
C PRO A 97 5.46 17.95 -9.34
N ASN A 98 4.98 16.88 -8.71
CA ASN A 98 4.13 15.87 -9.34
C ASN A 98 2.65 16.28 -9.46
N THR A 99 2.35 17.56 -9.75
CA THR A 99 0.98 18.09 -9.83
C THR A 99 0.14 17.34 -10.86
N THR A 100 0.68 17.08 -12.06
CA THR A 100 -0.01 16.33 -13.13
C THR A 100 -0.40 14.92 -12.68
N GLN A 101 0.48 14.25 -11.93
CA GLN A 101 0.19 12.91 -11.41
C GLN A 101 -0.91 12.96 -10.35
N ARG A 102 -0.87 13.93 -9.42
CA ARG A 102 -1.95 14.12 -8.44
C ARG A 102 -3.29 14.43 -9.11
N ASP A 103 -3.29 15.25 -10.17
CA ASP A 103 -4.51 15.56 -10.92
C ASP A 103 -5.08 14.32 -11.61
N ALA A 104 -4.24 13.45 -12.17
CA ALA A 104 -4.69 12.18 -12.71
C ALA A 104 -5.30 11.28 -11.61
N VAL A 105 -4.68 11.18 -10.45
CA VAL A 105 -5.23 10.45 -9.30
C VAL A 105 -6.58 11.00 -8.86
N ARG A 106 -6.74 12.33 -8.77
CA ARG A 106 -8.03 13.00 -8.42
C ARG A 106 -9.13 12.69 -9.41
N ARG A 107 -8.82 12.73 -10.74
CA ARG A 107 -9.78 12.46 -11.81
C ARG A 107 -10.12 10.99 -11.97
N THR A 108 -9.36 10.09 -11.34
CA THR A 108 -9.54 8.65 -11.45
C THR A 108 -10.03 8.05 -10.13
N TRP A 109 -9.33 7.11 -9.60
CA TRP A 109 -9.75 6.32 -8.46
C TRP A 109 -9.93 7.11 -7.15
N ALA A 110 -9.25 8.25 -6.97
CA ALA A 110 -9.41 9.07 -5.77
C ALA A 110 -10.69 9.93 -5.76
N ASN A 111 -11.41 10.01 -6.89
CA ASN A 111 -12.74 10.64 -6.94
C ASN A 111 -13.82 9.88 -6.15
N GLN A 112 -13.52 8.63 -5.76
CA GLN A 112 -14.43 7.80 -5.00
C GLN A 112 -14.44 8.23 -3.53
N THR A 113 -15.52 8.86 -3.09
CA THR A 113 -15.71 9.36 -1.72
C THR A 113 -16.45 8.39 -0.80
N GLN A 114 -16.91 7.28 -1.33
CA GLN A 114 -17.63 6.24 -0.61
C GLN A 114 -17.25 4.84 -1.10
N VAL A 115 -17.26 3.89 -0.19
CA VAL A 115 -17.13 2.46 -0.46
C VAL A 115 -18.34 1.76 0.12
N GLN A 116 -19.19 1.20 -0.74
CA GLN A 116 -20.47 0.54 -0.33
C GLN A 116 -21.26 1.38 0.68
N GLY A 117 -21.36 2.69 0.47
CA GLY A 117 -22.06 3.62 1.35
C GLY A 117 -21.26 4.13 2.55
N PHE A 118 -20.10 3.61 2.83
CA PHE A 118 -19.22 4.08 3.91
C PHE A 118 -18.26 5.18 3.43
N PRO A 119 -18.03 6.24 4.23
CA PRO A 119 -17.18 7.35 3.83
C PRO A 119 -15.72 6.94 3.58
N ALA A 120 -15.18 7.39 2.45
CA ALA A 120 -13.77 7.27 2.09
C ALA A 120 -13.20 8.66 1.79
N LYS A 121 -11.94 8.90 2.14
CA LYS A 121 -11.27 10.17 1.86
C LYS A 121 -9.85 9.94 1.38
N THR A 122 -9.49 10.56 0.27
CA THR A 122 -8.11 10.57 -0.24
C THR A 122 -7.45 11.90 0.04
N LEU A 123 -6.20 11.85 0.51
CA LEU A 123 -5.34 13.00 0.78
C LEU A 123 -3.96 12.73 0.20
N PHE A 124 -3.31 13.80 -0.26
CA PHE A 124 -1.92 13.76 -0.71
C PHE A 124 -0.99 14.22 0.39
N PHE A 125 -0.02 13.37 0.74
CA PHE A 125 1.00 13.70 1.72
C PHE A 125 2.29 14.13 1.02
N LEU A 126 2.67 15.39 1.21
CA LEU A 126 3.85 16.00 0.60
C LEU A 126 4.92 16.26 1.66
N GLY A 127 6.18 16.23 1.23
CA GLY A 127 7.30 16.78 2.01
C GLY A 127 7.44 18.29 1.80
N SER A 128 8.36 18.91 2.54
CA SER A 128 8.74 20.30 2.35
C SER A 128 9.32 20.55 0.95
N THR A 129 9.19 21.77 0.46
CA THR A 129 9.76 22.19 -0.82
C THR A 129 11.07 22.92 -0.60
N GLN A 130 12.01 22.76 -1.53
CA GLN A 130 13.33 23.42 -1.46
C GLN A 130 13.29 24.87 -1.97
N THR A 131 12.23 25.28 -2.68
CA THR A 131 12.12 26.61 -3.30
C THR A 131 10.83 27.30 -2.91
N SER A 132 10.89 28.64 -2.72
CA SER A 132 9.72 29.47 -2.46
C SER A 132 8.65 29.31 -3.54
N ARG A 133 9.04 29.25 -4.82
CA ARG A 133 8.11 29.03 -5.94
C ARG A 133 7.40 27.66 -5.83
N GLY A 134 8.11 26.62 -5.43
CA GLY A 134 7.52 25.30 -5.17
C GLY A 134 6.50 25.36 -4.05
N GLN A 135 6.81 26.07 -2.97
CA GLN A 135 5.90 26.26 -1.86
C GLN A 135 4.64 27.03 -2.25
N ASP A 136 4.79 28.12 -3.02
CA ASP A 136 3.64 28.87 -3.53
C ASP A 136 2.70 28.03 -4.40
N ASN A 137 3.27 27.14 -5.22
CA ASN A 137 2.48 26.22 -6.04
C ASN A 137 1.70 25.23 -5.17
N VAL A 138 2.33 24.65 -4.15
CA VAL A 138 1.66 23.73 -3.20
C VAL A 138 0.54 24.46 -2.44
N LEU A 139 0.76 25.70 -2.02
CA LEU A 139 -0.26 26.51 -1.34
C LEU A 139 -1.46 26.83 -2.25
N LYS A 140 -1.20 27.18 -3.52
CA LYS A 140 -2.26 27.40 -4.52
C LYS A 140 -3.08 26.13 -4.77
N GLU A 141 -2.40 25.01 -4.97
CA GLU A 141 -3.04 23.70 -5.17
C GLU A 141 -3.86 23.30 -3.94
N SER A 142 -3.30 23.47 -2.74
CA SER A 142 -3.98 23.17 -1.48
C SER A 142 -5.24 24.00 -1.28
N LYS A 143 -5.22 25.30 -1.64
CA LYS A 143 -6.40 26.16 -1.59
C LYS A 143 -7.49 25.73 -2.59
N LEU A 144 -7.08 25.23 -3.76
CA LEU A 144 -8.00 24.80 -4.81
C LEU A 144 -8.72 23.50 -4.46
N TYR A 145 -7.98 22.50 -3.99
CA TYR A 145 -8.49 21.13 -3.82
C TYR A 145 -8.81 20.76 -2.35
N GLY A 146 -8.16 21.37 -1.38
CA GLY A 146 -8.37 21.09 0.04
C GLY A 146 -7.99 19.67 0.47
N ASP A 147 -7.09 19.00 -0.25
CA ASP A 147 -6.74 17.60 -0.07
C ASP A 147 -5.24 17.35 0.16
N ILE A 148 -4.49 18.41 0.42
CA ILE A 148 -3.04 18.33 0.67
C ILE A 148 -2.73 18.45 2.15
N VAL A 149 -1.90 17.53 2.63
CA VAL A 149 -1.18 17.61 3.89
C VAL A 149 0.30 17.71 3.56
N GLN A 150 0.94 18.75 4.04
CA GLN A 150 2.39 18.91 3.87
C GLN A 150 3.06 18.85 5.24
N GLY A 151 4.04 17.96 5.36
CA GLY A 151 4.85 17.86 6.55
C GLY A 151 6.15 18.67 6.44
N ASN A 152 6.70 19.15 7.55
CA ASN A 152 8.03 19.75 7.66
C ASN A 152 9.01 18.75 8.28
N ALA A 153 10.22 18.70 7.75
CA ALA A 153 11.31 17.92 8.35
C ALA A 153 11.58 18.41 9.78
N VAL A 154 11.92 17.48 10.65
CA VAL A 154 12.41 17.75 11.99
C VAL A 154 13.93 18.02 11.94
N SER A 155 14.60 17.54 10.90
CA SER A 155 16.05 17.69 10.66
C SER A 155 16.32 18.77 9.60
N ASP A 156 17.45 19.44 9.73
CA ASP A 156 17.97 20.42 8.75
C ASP A 156 18.40 19.78 7.42
N ALA A 157 18.11 18.49 7.20
CA ALA A 157 18.43 17.76 5.99
C ALA A 157 17.65 18.32 4.79
N SER A 158 18.37 18.67 3.74
CA SER A 158 17.83 19.23 2.50
C SER A 158 16.91 18.27 1.72
N GLN A 159 16.85 17.01 2.09
CA GLN A 159 15.99 15.98 1.51
C GLN A 159 15.41 15.07 2.60
N TRP A 160 14.10 14.91 2.58
CA TRP A 160 13.40 13.96 3.43
C TRP A 160 13.65 12.54 3.00
N SER A 161 14.03 11.70 3.94
CA SER A 161 13.99 10.27 3.70
C SER A 161 12.52 9.82 3.55
N PRO A 162 12.23 8.83 2.70
CA PRO A 162 10.90 8.22 2.62
C PRO A 162 10.38 7.75 3.99
N THR A 163 11.29 7.31 4.86
CA THR A 163 11.01 6.85 6.22
C THR A 163 10.53 7.97 7.13
N GLU A 164 11.19 9.13 7.14
CA GLU A 164 10.73 10.30 7.90
C GLU A 164 9.37 10.78 7.42
N LYS A 165 9.14 10.77 6.10
CA LYS A 165 7.86 11.10 5.51
C LYS A 165 6.76 10.15 6.00
N THR A 166 7.02 8.86 6.04
CA THR A 166 6.08 7.85 6.53
C THR A 166 5.80 8.02 8.02
N ALA A 167 6.82 8.23 8.84
CA ALA A 167 6.67 8.48 10.28
C ALA A 167 5.81 9.71 10.57
N LEU A 168 6.04 10.80 9.82
CA LEU A 168 5.23 12.02 9.93
C LEU A 168 3.80 11.82 9.45
N ALA A 169 3.58 11.08 8.37
CA ALA A 169 2.24 10.76 7.91
C ALA A 169 1.45 9.98 8.97
N LEU A 170 2.05 8.97 9.59
CA LEU A 170 1.41 8.22 10.67
C LEU A 170 1.14 9.09 11.89
N ARG A 171 2.08 9.96 12.27
CA ARG A 171 1.88 10.95 13.34
C ARG A 171 0.70 11.88 13.04
N TRP A 172 0.59 12.36 11.80
CA TRP A 172 -0.53 13.18 11.36
C TRP A 172 -1.87 12.45 11.49
N VAL A 173 -1.94 11.18 11.05
CA VAL A 173 -3.15 10.37 11.18
C VAL A 173 -3.58 10.25 12.64
N VAL A 174 -2.66 9.93 13.53
CA VAL A 174 -2.95 9.79 14.97
C VAL A 174 -3.48 11.11 15.55
N ALA A 175 -2.89 12.25 15.18
CA ALA A 175 -3.26 13.56 15.73
C ALA A 175 -4.58 14.10 15.14
N PHE A 176 -4.81 13.95 13.84
CA PHE A 176 -5.86 14.65 13.11
C PHE A 176 -6.95 13.76 12.52
N CYS A 177 -6.72 12.46 12.36
CA CYS A 177 -7.65 11.53 11.74
C CYS A 177 -7.79 10.21 12.51
N SER A 178 -7.80 10.26 13.85
CA SER A 178 -7.91 9.09 14.72
C SER A 178 -9.26 8.36 14.62
N VAL A 179 -10.23 8.92 13.91
CA VAL A 179 -11.57 8.35 13.67
C VAL A 179 -11.63 7.46 12.43
N ALA A 180 -10.61 7.48 11.58
CA ALA A 180 -10.54 6.57 10.44
C ALA A 180 -10.38 5.14 10.92
N ARG A 181 -11.23 4.24 10.43
CA ARG A 181 -11.16 2.81 10.82
C ARG A 181 -9.97 2.11 10.20
N PHE A 182 -9.68 2.43 8.93
CA PHE A 182 -8.55 1.92 8.18
C PHE A 182 -7.79 3.06 7.52
N VAL A 183 -6.49 2.87 7.36
CA VAL A 183 -5.60 3.79 6.65
C VAL A 183 -4.88 3.01 5.57
N LEU A 184 -5.12 3.38 4.31
CA LEU A 184 -4.38 2.91 3.16
C LEU A 184 -3.27 3.90 2.85
N LEU A 185 -2.03 3.43 2.85
CA LEU A 185 -0.87 4.20 2.42
C LEU A 185 -0.47 3.74 1.02
N THR A 186 -0.24 4.68 0.11
CA THR A 186 0.13 4.39 -1.28
C THR A 186 0.93 5.52 -1.90
N GLN A 187 1.39 5.35 -3.14
CA GLN A 187 2.15 6.33 -3.90
C GLN A 187 1.31 6.89 -5.06
N ASP A 188 1.69 8.06 -5.60
CA ASP A 188 0.94 8.73 -6.67
C ASP A 188 0.97 8.01 -8.03
N LYS A 189 1.96 7.13 -8.27
CA LYS A 189 2.07 6.28 -9.48
C LYS A 189 1.44 4.90 -9.32
N VAL A 190 0.50 4.75 -8.40
CA VAL A 190 -0.16 3.47 -8.12
C VAL A 190 -1.66 3.60 -8.44
N TYR A 191 -2.17 2.69 -9.27
CA TYR A 191 -3.60 2.45 -9.37
C TYR A 191 -4.08 1.76 -8.10
N VAL A 192 -5.17 2.26 -7.52
CA VAL A 192 -5.79 1.68 -6.33
C VAL A 192 -7.27 1.42 -6.58
N ASN A 193 -7.71 0.19 -6.31
CA ASN A 193 -9.11 -0.18 -6.36
C ASN A 193 -9.73 -0.08 -4.95
N ILE A 194 -10.12 1.14 -4.56
CA ILE A 194 -10.69 1.42 -3.23
C ILE A 194 -11.94 0.59 -2.98
N GLN A 195 -12.78 0.34 -4.01
CA GLN A 195 -14.00 -0.45 -3.89
C GLN A 195 -13.70 -1.93 -3.56
N ALA A 196 -12.72 -2.51 -4.26
CA ALA A 196 -12.32 -3.89 -4.00
C ALA A 196 -11.68 -4.06 -2.61
N ILE A 197 -10.82 -3.11 -2.22
CA ILE A 197 -10.22 -3.10 -0.86
C ILE A 197 -11.31 -2.96 0.19
N GLY A 198 -12.20 -2.00 0.05
CA GLY A 198 -13.26 -1.76 1.02
C GLY A 198 -14.25 -2.93 1.13
N SER A 199 -14.61 -3.56 0.00
CA SER A 199 -15.42 -4.78 0.00
C SER A 199 -14.75 -5.92 0.76
N TYR A 200 -13.44 -6.08 0.59
CA TYR A 200 -12.66 -7.06 1.34
C TYR A 200 -12.66 -6.75 2.84
N LEU A 201 -12.40 -5.49 3.22
CA LEU A 201 -12.36 -5.07 4.62
C LEU A 201 -13.73 -5.20 5.31
N LEU A 202 -14.82 -4.94 4.59
CA LEU A 202 -16.19 -5.15 5.09
C LEU A 202 -16.56 -6.64 5.25
N GLY A 203 -15.96 -7.51 4.42
CA GLY A 203 -16.14 -8.96 4.50
C GLY A 203 -15.39 -9.64 5.65
N LEU A 204 -14.50 -8.93 6.33
CA LEU A 204 -13.80 -9.47 7.50
C LEU A 204 -14.81 -9.61 8.66
N HIS A 205 -15.06 -10.85 9.11
CA HIS A 205 -16.12 -11.20 10.06
C HIS A 205 -16.03 -10.57 11.46
N ARG A 206 -14.86 -10.00 11.81
CA ARG A 206 -14.66 -9.24 13.04
C ARG A 206 -14.00 -7.92 12.69
N HIS A 207 -14.17 -6.93 13.57
CA HIS A 207 -13.33 -5.73 13.51
C HIS A 207 -11.87 -6.20 13.63
N PRO A 208 -11.06 -6.16 12.58
CA PRO A 208 -9.71 -6.67 12.65
C PRO A 208 -8.86 -5.67 13.44
N ASP A 209 -8.65 -5.98 14.72
CA ASP A 209 -7.51 -5.44 15.44
C ASP A 209 -6.26 -6.10 14.86
N ASP A 210 -5.14 -5.38 14.90
CA ASP A 210 -3.84 -5.85 14.37
C ASP A 210 -3.80 -6.07 12.84
N LEU A 211 -4.66 -5.41 12.05
CA LEU A 211 -4.59 -5.55 10.59
C LEU A 211 -3.44 -4.73 10.01
N TYR A 212 -2.47 -5.42 9.43
CA TYR A 212 -1.42 -4.90 8.57
C TYR A 212 -1.41 -5.71 7.27
N LEU A 213 -2.11 -5.22 6.25
CA LEU A 213 -2.45 -5.96 5.02
C LEU A 213 -1.76 -5.35 3.80
N GLY A 214 -1.04 -6.16 3.05
CA GLY A 214 -0.38 -5.72 1.81
C GLY A 214 0.29 -6.86 1.06
N ARG A 215 1.20 -6.54 0.15
CA ARG A 215 2.13 -7.51 -0.41
C ARG A 215 3.29 -7.71 0.55
N VAL A 216 3.30 -8.82 1.26
CA VAL A 216 4.34 -9.10 2.25
C VAL A 216 5.63 -9.54 1.57
N ILE A 217 6.73 -8.94 1.99
CA ILE A 217 8.09 -9.33 1.64
C ILE A 217 8.65 -10.15 2.81
N GLN A 218 9.13 -11.34 2.49
CA GLN A 218 9.66 -12.30 3.46
C GLN A 218 11.11 -12.63 3.15
N ARG A 219 11.89 -12.89 4.21
CA ARG A 219 13.30 -13.33 4.11
C ARG A 219 14.17 -12.38 3.27
N ASP A 220 13.84 -11.10 3.29
CA ASP A 220 14.67 -10.09 2.66
C ASP A 220 15.95 -9.87 3.49
N SER A 221 17.06 -9.64 2.81
CA SER A 221 18.36 -9.42 3.47
C SER A 221 18.67 -7.95 3.54
N PRO A 222 19.16 -7.44 4.69
CA PRO A 222 19.59 -6.06 4.77
C PRO A 222 20.73 -5.79 3.79
N ASP A 223 20.68 -4.64 3.14
CA ASP A 223 21.74 -4.21 2.23
C ASP A 223 23.01 -3.93 3.03
N ARG A 224 24.08 -4.64 2.68
CA ARG A 224 25.39 -4.58 3.35
C ARG A 224 26.47 -3.89 2.52
N ASP A 225 26.12 -3.35 1.35
CA ASP A 225 27.04 -2.55 0.55
C ASP A 225 27.11 -1.10 1.08
N PRO A 226 28.27 -0.63 1.59
CA PRO A 226 28.43 0.72 2.11
C PRO A 226 28.17 1.83 1.07
N ASN A 227 28.22 1.51 -0.22
CA ASN A 227 28.00 2.47 -1.32
C ASN A 227 26.51 2.53 -1.72
N SER A 228 25.69 1.63 -1.21
CA SER A 228 24.27 1.60 -1.53
C SER A 228 23.47 2.65 -0.73
N PRO A 229 22.48 3.31 -1.35
CA PRO A 229 21.55 4.21 -0.64
C PRO A 229 20.75 3.52 0.47
N GLY A 230 20.61 2.20 0.39
CA GLY A 230 19.89 1.37 1.38
C GLY A 230 20.80 0.73 2.42
N TYR A 231 22.10 1.13 2.48
CA TYR A 231 23.06 0.51 3.39
C TYR A 231 22.60 0.48 4.84
N LEU A 232 22.53 -0.72 5.38
CA LEU A 232 22.18 -0.97 6.78
C LEU A 232 23.33 -1.71 7.47
N PRO A 233 24.18 -1.02 8.25
CA PRO A 233 25.35 -1.60 8.85
C PRO A 233 25.00 -2.67 9.89
N PRO A 234 25.82 -3.73 10.05
CA PRO A 234 25.59 -4.76 11.07
C PRO A 234 25.50 -4.22 12.50
N SER A 235 26.14 -3.07 12.78
CA SER A 235 26.06 -2.40 14.09
C SER A 235 24.66 -1.86 14.41
N LEU A 236 23.89 -1.44 13.40
CA LEU A 236 22.51 -0.97 13.57
C LEU A 236 21.49 -2.11 13.48
N TYR A 237 21.74 -3.11 12.63
CA TYR A 237 20.87 -4.24 12.44
C TYR A 237 21.69 -5.53 12.28
N PRO A 238 21.93 -6.29 13.36
CA PRO A 238 22.80 -7.47 13.33
C PRO A 238 22.17 -8.71 12.69
N ASN A 239 20.84 -8.75 12.54
CA ASN A 239 20.14 -9.93 12.04
C ASN A 239 20.43 -10.18 10.55
N LYS A 240 20.40 -11.45 10.16
CA LYS A 240 20.63 -11.91 8.79
C LYS A 240 19.48 -11.50 7.84
N TYR A 241 18.25 -11.49 8.34
CA TYR A 241 17.05 -11.16 7.57
C TYR A 241 16.34 -9.99 8.22
N LEU A 242 15.72 -9.16 7.38
CA LEU A 242 14.78 -8.13 7.80
C LEU A 242 13.51 -8.79 8.37
N PRO A 243 12.73 -8.08 9.22
CA PRO A 243 11.41 -8.58 9.62
C PRO A 243 10.52 -8.68 8.39
N GLU A 244 9.42 -9.41 8.50
CA GLU A 244 8.38 -9.38 7.47
C GLU A 244 7.73 -8.00 7.43
N TYR A 245 7.53 -7.46 6.22
CA TYR A 245 6.92 -6.15 6.02
C TYR A 245 6.10 -6.12 4.73
N CYS A 246 5.14 -5.18 4.62
CA CYS A 246 4.42 -4.95 3.38
C CYS A 246 5.19 -3.97 2.49
N ASP A 247 5.24 -4.28 1.19
CA ASP A 247 5.79 -3.41 0.15
C ASP A 247 5.18 -2.00 0.22
N GLN A 248 6.02 -0.97 0.08
CA GLN A 248 5.66 0.44 0.26
C GLN A 248 4.69 1.01 -0.78
N THR A 249 4.45 0.31 -1.89
CA THR A 249 3.60 0.82 -2.98
C THR A 249 2.15 0.96 -2.57
N ALA A 250 1.61 -0.02 -1.82
CA ALA A 250 0.28 0.06 -1.24
C ALA A 250 0.11 -0.95 -0.10
N TYR A 251 -0.38 -0.50 1.06
CA TYR A 251 -0.76 -1.36 2.17
C TYR A 251 -1.81 -0.70 3.07
N VAL A 252 -2.55 -1.50 3.82
CA VAL A 252 -3.63 -1.06 4.72
C VAL A 252 -3.26 -1.36 6.16
N LEU A 253 -3.47 -0.38 7.03
CA LEU A 253 -3.36 -0.52 8.47
C LEU A 253 -4.74 -0.28 9.11
N SER A 254 -5.10 -1.05 10.13
CA SER A 254 -6.17 -0.66 11.04
C SER A 254 -5.71 0.49 11.95
N GLN A 255 -6.65 1.26 12.47
CA GLN A 255 -6.32 2.46 13.27
C GLN A 255 -5.51 2.14 14.53
N ASP A 256 -5.75 1.00 15.14
CA ASP A 256 -4.98 0.55 16.30
C ASP A 256 -3.51 0.23 15.92
N VAL A 257 -3.29 -0.37 14.73
CA VAL A 257 -1.93 -0.60 14.21
C VAL A 257 -1.21 0.72 13.91
N VAL A 258 -1.90 1.71 13.34
CA VAL A 258 -1.31 3.06 13.14
C VAL A 258 -0.79 3.63 14.46
N ARG A 259 -1.58 3.54 15.54
CA ARG A 259 -1.14 4.00 16.88
C ARG A 259 0.04 3.18 17.42
N LYS A 260 0.01 1.85 17.27
CA LYS A 260 1.07 0.94 17.70
C LYS A 260 2.38 1.24 16.97
N VAL A 261 2.34 1.36 15.64
CA VAL A 261 3.50 1.72 14.82
C VAL A 261 4.03 3.10 15.20
N TYR A 262 3.16 4.08 15.42
CA TYR A 262 3.57 5.41 15.87
C TYR A 262 4.29 5.38 17.23
N ILE A 263 3.80 4.63 18.21
CA ILE A 263 4.49 4.50 19.51
C ILE A 263 5.83 3.79 19.36
N ALA A 264 5.86 2.69 18.60
CA ALA A 264 7.09 1.92 18.35
C ALA A 264 8.15 2.73 17.58
N SER A 265 7.73 3.67 16.74
CA SER A 265 8.63 4.49 15.91
C SER A 265 9.60 5.36 16.69
N ALA A 266 9.29 5.66 17.96
CA ALA A 266 10.20 6.40 18.84
C ALA A 266 11.49 5.63 19.19
N GLU A 267 11.47 4.31 19.02
CA GLU A 267 12.56 3.41 19.39
C GLU A 267 13.16 2.66 18.19
N VAL A 268 12.74 3.00 16.96
CA VAL A 268 13.24 2.39 15.72
C VAL A 268 14.01 3.45 14.92
N HIS A 269 15.23 3.11 14.50
CA HIS A 269 16.07 3.99 13.71
C HIS A 269 15.45 4.28 12.33
N ALA A 270 15.39 5.56 11.96
CA ALA A 270 14.86 6.02 10.67
C ALA A 270 15.82 5.80 9.47
N ALA A 271 17.00 5.20 9.69
CA ALA A 271 17.99 4.97 8.65
C ALA A 271 17.74 3.72 7.79
N VAL A 272 16.54 3.14 7.85
CA VAL A 272 16.11 1.99 7.06
C VAL A 272 15.09 2.42 6.01
N PRO A 273 14.86 1.64 4.93
CA PRO A 273 13.76 1.89 3.99
C PRO A 273 12.40 2.01 4.68
N ALA A 274 11.49 2.80 4.10
CA ALA A 274 10.21 3.17 4.75
C ALA A 274 9.31 1.97 5.07
N ASP A 275 9.28 0.98 4.21
CA ASP A 275 8.53 -0.26 4.37
C ASP A 275 9.13 -1.16 5.46
N VAL A 276 10.45 -1.32 5.45
CA VAL A 276 11.19 -2.01 6.51
C VAL A 276 10.98 -1.32 7.87
N PHE A 277 10.99 0.02 7.90
CA PHE A 277 10.71 0.79 9.11
C PHE A 277 9.34 0.47 9.70
N VAL A 278 8.30 0.45 8.85
CA VAL A 278 6.94 0.08 9.30
C VAL A 278 6.91 -1.37 9.78
N GLY A 279 7.59 -2.29 9.08
CA GLY A 279 7.72 -3.69 9.49
C GLY A 279 8.39 -3.86 10.86
N LEU A 280 9.50 -3.15 11.09
CA LEU A 280 10.20 -3.14 12.39
C LEU A 280 9.32 -2.60 13.53
N CYS A 281 8.60 -1.50 13.27
CA CYS A 281 7.66 -0.95 14.24
C CYS A 281 6.49 -1.89 14.52
N ALA A 282 5.94 -2.54 13.49
CA ALA A 282 4.88 -3.52 13.61
C ALA A 282 5.34 -4.75 14.41
N GLN A 283 6.52 -5.30 14.09
CA GLN A 283 7.14 -6.41 14.85
C GLN A 283 7.30 -6.05 16.31
N LYS A 284 7.82 -4.86 16.62
CA LYS A 284 8.00 -4.36 18.00
C LYS A 284 6.67 -4.20 18.75
N ALA A 285 5.58 -3.95 18.03
CA ALA A 285 4.23 -3.91 18.56
C ALA A 285 3.53 -5.28 18.55
N GLY A 286 4.20 -6.33 18.11
CA GLY A 286 3.65 -7.68 18.00
C GLY A 286 2.56 -7.77 16.94
N VAL A 287 2.66 -7.03 15.84
CA VAL A 287 1.75 -7.07 14.71
C VAL A 287 2.44 -7.74 13.53
N ALA A 288 1.88 -8.84 13.07
CA ALA A 288 2.36 -9.54 11.89
C ALA A 288 1.64 -9.03 10.63
N PRO A 289 2.35 -8.85 9.50
CA PRO A 289 1.70 -8.47 8.25
C PRO A 289 0.91 -9.63 7.66
N THR A 290 -0.24 -9.32 7.05
CA THR A 290 -1.08 -10.27 6.32
C THR A 290 -0.86 -10.09 4.83
N HIS A 291 -0.51 -11.18 4.14
CA HIS A 291 -0.26 -11.16 2.70
C HIS A 291 -1.56 -11.16 1.89
N SER A 292 -1.61 -10.37 0.81
CA SER A 292 -2.58 -10.55 -0.25
C SER A 292 -1.94 -10.32 -1.62
N ALA A 293 -1.99 -11.34 -2.47
CA ALA A 293 -1.53 -11.30 -3.85
C ALA A 293 -2.33 -10.34 -4.75
N ARG A 294 -3.41 -9.74 -4.24
CA ARG A 294 -4.19 -8.69 -4.91
C ARG A 294 -3.48 -7.33 -4.88
N PHE A 295 -2.49 -7.14 -4.02
CA PHE A 295 -1.54 -6.02 -4.10
C PHE A 295 -0.39 -6.43 -5.03
N SER A 296 -0.08 -5.59 -6.01
CA SER A 296 0.97 -5.90 -6.99
C SER A 296 2.39 -5.81 -6.41
N GLY A 297 2.57 -5.08 -5.30
CA GLY A 297 3.87 -4.58 -4.91
C GLY A 297 4.42 -3.63 -5.97
N GLU A 298 5.72 -3.61 -6.19
CA GLU A 298 6.37 -2.78 -7.20
C GLU A 298 6.05 -3.19 -8.65
N LYS A 299 5.36 -4.32 -8.85
CA LYS A 299 5.07 -4.83 -10.18
C LYS A 299 4.02 -3.98 -10.89
N HIS A 300 4.33 -3.59 -12.11
CA HIS A 300 3.35 -3.07 -13.05
C HIS A 300 2.58 -4.24 -13.67
N ILE A 301 1.27 -4.33 -13.40
CA ILE A 301 0.42 -5.38 -13.93
C ILE A 301 -0.16 -4.94 -15.27
N GLN A 302 0.04 -5.72 -16.32
CA GLN A 302 -0.51 -5.42 -17.65
C GLN A 302 -2.04 -5.34 -17.60
N TYR A 303 -2.60 -4.30 -18.22
CA TYR A 303 -4.01 -3.98 -18.08
C TYR A 303 -4.94 -5.02 -18.72
N ASN A 304 -5.90 -5.46 -17.93
CA ASN A 304 -7.11 -6.15 -18.36
C ASN A 304 -8.27 -5.74 -17.45
N ALA A 305 -9.41 -5.36 -18.01
CA ALA A 305 -10.51 -4.75 -17.25
C ALA A 305 -11.02 -5.65 -16.10
N CYS A 306 -11.20 -6.95 -16.32
CA CYS A 306 -11.68 -7.85 -15.27
C CYS A 306 -10.60 -8.18 -14.22
N CYS A 307 -9.33 -8.20 -14.62
CA CYS A 307 -8.21 -8.33 -13.71
C CYS A 307 -8.16 -7.12 -12.77
N TYR A 308 -8.21 -5.89 -13.31
CA TYR A 308 -8.13 -4.66 -12.52
C TYR A 308 -9.33 -4.43 -11.59
N ARG A 309 -10.49 -4.99 -11.91
CA ARG A 309 -11.63 -5.02 -10.98
C ARG A 309 -11.40 -5.93 -9.77
N TYR A 310 -10.55 -6.93 -9.92
CA TYR A 310 -10.18 -7.85 -8.84
C TYR A 310 -8.99 -7.39 -8.03
N LEU A 311 -7.96 -6.83 -8.67
CA LEU A 311 -6.75 -6.35 -7.99
C LEU A 311 -7.06 -5.24 -6.98
N PHE A 312 -6.21 -5.12 -5.97
CA PHE A 312 -6.21 -4.01 -5.02
C PHE A 312 -5.33 -2.87 -5.50
N SER A 313 -4.18 -3.17 -6.11
CA SER A 313 -3.27 -2.16 -6.65
C SER A 313 -2.49 -2.66 -7.85
N SER A 314 -1.98 -1.70 -8.65
CA SER A 314 -0.95 -1.92 -9.68
C SER A 314 -0.01 -0.71 -9.70
N ALA A 315 1.29 -0.96 -9.58
CA ALA A 315 2.32 0.09 -9.50
C ALA A 315 2.83 0.53 -10.88
N GLY A 316 3.63 1.59 -10.91
CA GLY A 316 4.38 2.04 -12.08
C GLY A 316 3.54 2.74 -13.16
N MET A 317 2.39 3.31 -12.80
CA MET A 317 1.51 4.01 -13.75
C MET A 317 1.80 5.51 -13.81
N ASP A 318 2.03 6.03 -15.00
CA ASP A 318 2.04 7.46 -15.23
C ASP A 318 0.61 8.04 -15.32
N SER A 319 0.51 9.36 -15.37
CA SER A 319 -0.78 10.07 -15.40
C SER A 319 -1.64 9.69 -16.61
N LYS A 320 -1.03 9.51 -17.78
CA LYS A 320 -1.74 9.19 -19.04
C LYS A 320 -2.28 7.77 -19.03
N GLU A 321 -1.47 6.84 -18.53
CA GLU A 321 -1.88 5.44 -18.41
C GLU A 321 -3.01 5.29 -17.39
N LEU A 322 -2.89 5.94 -16.24
CA LEU A 322 -3.90 5.91 -15.19
C LEU A 322 -5.27 6.40 -15.70
N GLU A 323 -5.29 7.52 -16.44
CA GLU A 323 -6.51 8.06 -17.03
C GLU A 323 -7.08 7.15 -18.12
N ARG A 324 -6.22 6.58 -18.98
CA ARG A 324 -6.63 5.64 -20.04
C ARG A 324 -7.29 4.40 -19.44
N VAL A 325 -6.64 3.79 -18.46
CA VAL A 325 -7.14 2.60 -17.77
C VAL A 325 -8.47 2.90 -17.08
N TRP A 326 -8.55 4.01 -16.36
CA TRP A 326 -9.77 4.41 -15.66
C TRP A 326 -10.94 4.61 -16.62
N LYS A 327 -10.74 5.38 -17.70
CA LYS A 327 -11.75 5.61 -18.74
C LYS A 327 -12.25 4.32 -19.37
N ASP A 328 -11.35 3.38 -19.67
CA ASP A 328 -11.72 2.07 -20.23
C ASP A 328 -12.54 1.24 -19.23
N MET A 329 -12.19 1.28 -17.94
CA MET A 329 -12.95 0.61 -16.87
C MET A 329 -14.34 1.20 -16.65
N GLU A 330 -14.54 2.51 -16.84
CA GLU A 330 -15.85 3.13 -16.74
C GLU A 330 -16.77 2.81 -17.92
N GLN A 331 -16.21 2.67 -19.12
CA GLN A 331 -16.93 2.40 -20.35
C GLN A 331 -17.28 0.93 -20.57
N LYS A 332 -16.43 0.00 -20.11
CA LYS A 332 -16.65 -1.43 -20.29
C LYS A 332 -17.68 -1.98 -19.31
N ASP A 333 -18.39 -3.01 -19.78
CA ASP A 333 -19.37 -3.75 -19.01
C ASP A 333 -18.85 -4.05 -17.59
N LYS A 334 -19.61 -3.60 -16.59
CA LYS A 334 -19.25 -3.74 -15.16
C LYS A 334 -19.32 -5.18 -14.68
N ASN A 335 -19.93 -6.09 -15.46
CA ASN A 335 -20.15 -7.47 -15.07
C ASN A 335 -19.01 -8.38 -15.55
N CYS A 336 -18.00 -8.55 -14.69
CA CYS A 336 -17.02 -9.63 -14.87
C CYS A 336 -17.56 -10.90 -14.19
N SER A 337 -18.03 -11.87 -14.99
CA SER A 337 -18.34 -13.20 -14.46
C SER A 337 -17.09 -13.84 -13.86
N LEU A 338 -17.24 -14.87 -13.02
CA LEU A 338 -16.12 -15.60 -12.43
C LEU A 338 -15.13 -16.09 -13.49
N PHE A 339 -15.66 -16.61 -14.63
CA PHE A 339 -14.81 -17.05 -15.74
C PHE A 339 -14.05 -15.89 -16.41
N LYS A 340 -14.70 -14.74 -16.65
CA LYS A 340 -14.04 -13.55 -17.22
C LYS A 340 -13.00 -13.00 -16.26
N THR A 341 -13.26 -13.00 -14.95
CA THR A 341 -12.28 -12.58 -13.93
C THR A 341 -11.07 -13.50 -13.93
N TYR A 342 -11.32 -14.81 -13.92
CA TYR A 342 -10.24 -15.80 -13.95
C TYR A 342 -9.39 -15.69 -15.23
N SER A 343 -10.02 -15.65 -16.41
CA SER A 343 -9.30 -15.47 -17.69
C SER A 343 -8.55 -14.12 -17.76
N GLY A 344 -9.13 -13.07 -17.17
CA GLY A 344 -8.49 -11.76 -17.03
C GLY A 344 -7.24 -11.82 -16.16
N LEU A 345 -7.29 -12.53 -15.02
CA LEU A 345 -6.14 -12.73 -14.13
C LEU A 345 -5.01 -13.54 -14.81
N VAL A 346 -5.37 -14.62 -15.52
CA VAL A 346 -4.41 -15.38 -16.31
C VAL A 346 -3.73 -14.48 -17.34
N MET A 347 -4.52 -13.70 -18.08
CA MET A 347 -4.01 -12.78 -19.10
C MET A 347 -3.07 -11.72 -18.50
N CYS A 348 -3.49 -11.04 -17.42
CA CYS A 348 -2.67 -10.05 -16.74
C CYS A 348 -1.32 -10.63 -16.32
N LYS A 349 -1.33 -11.77 -15.64
CA LYS A 349 -0.10 -12.39 -15.14
C LYS A 349 0.79 -12.86 -16.28
N ALA A 350 0.24 -13.55 -17.28
CA ALA A 350 1.00 -14.01 -18.44
C ALA A 350 1.67 -12.85 -19.18
N LEU A 351 0.93 -11.77 -19.47
CA LEU A 351 1.47 -10.59 -20.14
C LEU A 351 2.53 -9.87 -19.28
N THR A 352 2.34 -9.80 -17.96
CA THR A 352 3.33 -9.20 -17.05
C THR A 352 4.64 -10.01 -17.05
N TYR A 353 4.56 -11.34 -17.06
CA TYR A 353 5.74 -12.20 -17.16
C TYR A 353 6.44 -12.06 -18.52
N LEU A 354 5.69 -12.06 -19.63
CA LEU A 354 6.24 -11.90 -20.97
C LEU A 354 6.95 -10.55 -21.11
N HIS A 355 6.35 -9.46 -20.63
CA HIS A 355 6.95 -8.14 -20.66
C HIS A 355 8.25 -8.07 -19.85
N LYS A 356 8.31 -8.77 -18.71
CA LYS A 356 9.54 -8.85 -17.92
C LYS A 356 10.65 -9.59 -18.68
N LEU A 357 10.30 -10.68 -19.38
CA LEU A 357 11.27 -11.44 -20.19
C LEU A 357 11.80 -10.62 -21.36
N THR A 358 10.95 -9.86 -22.07
CA THR A 358 11.39 -9.00 -23.18
C THR A 358 12.31 -7.88 -22.74
N ASN A 359 12.02 -7.23 -21.60
CA ASN A 359 12.84 -6.11 -21.07
C ASN A 359 14.11 -6.57 -20.33
N SER A 360 14.28 -7.86 -20.08
CA SER A 360 15.54 -8.39 -19.50
C SER A 360 16.59 -8.73 -20.55
N TRP A 361 16.29 -8.54 -21.84
CA TRP A 361 17.21 -8.79 -22.97
C TRP A 361 17.74 -7.48 -23.60
N ASP A 362 17.26 -6.33 -23.13
CA ASP A 362 17.79 -4.99 -23.42
C ASP A 362 18.65 -4.48 -22.24
#